data_0cc3f77c9435d64a8a3f2a26f9ecb073
#
_entry.id   0cc3f77c9435d64a8a3f2a26f9ecb073
#
_cell.length_a   1.000
_cell.length_b   1.000
_cell.length_c   1.000
_cell.angle_alpha   90.00
_cell.angle_beta   90.00
_cell.angle_gamma   90.00
#
_symmetry.space_group_name_H-M   'P 1'
#
loop_
_entity.id
_entity.type
_entity.pdbx_description
1 polymer ?
#
loop_
_entity_poly.entity_id
_entity_poly.type
_entity_poly.pdbx_seq_one_letter_code
_entity_poly.pdbx_strand_id
1 'polypeptide(L)'
;VALPPRVVDPAPPEVPLDLGTTVVLAPSVTMLGGGVLFGGAPARLLRPSNAATAILEAWRTPTVIRTRAEGTLARRLERSGVVTVVAPAPRHGAQPSVTVVIPTKGRVAGVAKVLAQTATFGVAQLVVDDGSPEEEASALAALCATAGATLVRLEENSGPSTARNAGAEAAQTELVCFCDSDLDDIPPNLLDLTAHFADPLVGAVAPRIGVTKASGPLAAYESCSSPLDLGSNPSDVMVRGAVSFVPTACVLARRSLAATFDPTLGVAEDVDWEWTLLKAGWIIRYDPSIVVAHPMRSSMRAFLAQRRFYGSGAGPLALRHGDAVAPIATSGFTALGALGLLSGQLLVTKTAMGAATALLRRRIAPLTEHPTRTAASIVVLGSARAMPSLLRQTIRTYGPLLVVLSTRSTTARRLLVVGTLATALPRWKRDARGQISPVGFTALQVLDDLAYATGVLAAAMRRETRGALRPSLTWFRSSTNEETLSRSGRRLEH
;
A
#
# COMPACT_ATOMS: atom_id res chain seq x y z
N VAL A 1 14.03 -21.27 6.51
CA VAL A 1 14.23 -21.51 5.08
C VAL A 1 13.42 -20.46 4.34
N ALA A 2 14.03 -19.75 3.38
CA ALA A 2 13.31 -18.79 2.55
C ALA A 2 12.26 -19.52 1.70
N LEU A 3 11.07 -18.93 1.57
CA LEU A 3 10.07 -19.45 0.64
C LEU A 3 10.54 -19.19 -0.81
N PRO A 4 10.34 -20.13 -1.73
CA PRO A 4 10.76 -19.97 -3.11
C PRO A 4 10.05 -18.75 -3.74
N PRO A 5 10.72 -17.99 -4.62
CA PRO A 5 10.07 -16.93 -5.37
C PRO A 5 9.02 -17.53 -6.30
N ARG A 6 7.84 -16.90 -6.38
CA ARG A 6 6.85 -17.26 -7.39
C ARG A 6 7.25 -16.69 -8.75
N VAL A 7 7.00 -17.48 -9.77
CA VAL A 7 7.18 -17.04 -11.15
C VAL A 7 5.86 -16.50 -11.67
N VAL A 8 5.85 -15.26 -12.05
CA VAL A 8 4.73 -14.57 -12.71
C VAL A 8 5.27 -14.07 -14.05
N ASP A 9 4.44 -14.05 -15.05
CA ASP A 9 4.81 -13.52 -16.35
C ASP A 9 5.32 -12.08 -16.22
N PRO A 10 6.46 -11.75 -16.83
CA PRO A 10 7.00 -10.41 -16.77
C PRO A 10 6.06 -9.42 -17.46
N ALA A 11 6.05 -8.19 -16.96
CA ALA A 11 5.33 -7.12 -17.64
C ALA A 11 5.90 -6.90 -19.05
N PRO A 12 5.05 -6.43 -20.00
CA PRO A 12 5.53 -6.06 -21.33
C PRO A 12 6.58 -4.94 -21.27
N PRO A 13 7.33 -4.71 -22.35
CA PRO A 13 8.29 -3.62 -22.43
C PRO A 13 7.67 -2.28 -22.06
N GLU A 14 8.45 -1.43 -21.41
CA GLU A 14 7.99 -0.10 -20.98
C GLU A 14 7.66 0.78 -22.17
N VAL A 15 6.45 1.33 -22.15
CA VAL A 15 5.94 2.26 -23.18
C VAL A 15 5.62 3.61 -22.54
N PRO A 16 5.68 4.73 -23.29
CA PRO A 16 5.22 6.02 -22.80
C PRO A 16 3.76 5.97 -22.35
N LEU A 17 3.37 6.83 -21.40
CA LEU A 17 1.95 7.04 -21.13
C LEU A 17 1.24 7.65 -22.34
N ASP A 18 0.02 7.20 -22.60
CA ASP A 18 -0.77 7.65 -23.74
C ASP A 18 -1.19 9.11 -23.62
N LEU A 19 -1.36 9.75 -24.79
CA LEU A 19 -1.94 11.08 -24.88
C LEU A 19 -3.36 11.08 -24.30
N GLY A 20 -3.71 12.13 -23.57
CA GLY A 20 -4.98 12.20 -22.87
C GLY A 20 -4.93 11.67 -21.42
N THR A 21 -3.88 10.94 -21.03
CA THR A 21 -3.67 10.55 -19.62
C THR A 21 -3.48 11.80 -18.76
N THR A 22 -4.17 11.86 -17.61
CA THR A 22 -4.01 12.94 -16.65
C THR A 22 -3.06 12.51 -15.54
N VAL A 23 -2.03 13.33 -15.29
CA VAL A 23 -1.00 13.07 -14.29
C VAL A 23 -0.84 14.24 -13.32
N VAL A 24 -0.31 13.94 -12.14
CA VAL A 24 0.03 14.94 -11.12
C VAL A 24 1.31 14.56 -10.40
N LEU A 25 2.07 15.54 -9.89
CA LEU A 25 3.18 15.25 -8.97
C LEU A 25 2.64 14.60 -7.69
N ALA A 26 3.27 13.52 -7.27
CA ALA A 26 2.91 12.84 -6.03
C ALA A 26 3.02 13.82 -4.82
N PRO A 27 2.11 13.74 -3.82
CA PRO A 27 2.11 14.67 -2.68
C PRO A 27 3.41 14.66 -1.86
N SER A 28 4.20 13.60 -1.95
CA SER A 28 5.51 13.46 -1.29
C SER A 28 6.61 14.27 -1.97
N VAL A 29 6.40 14.75 -3.20
CA VAL A 29 7.39 15.48 -3.99
C VAL A 29 7.46 16.95 -3.58
N THR A 30 8.66 17.43 -3.38
CA THR A 30 8.93 18.83 -3.08
C THR A 30 9.88 19.41 -4.12
N MET A 31 9.49 20.51 -4.74
CA MET A 31 10.37 21.29 -5.60
C MET A 31 11.25 22.18 -4.74
N LEU A 32 12.56 22.01 -4.89
CA LEU A 32 13.58 22.78 -4.20
C LEU A 32 14.06 23.93 -5.12
N GLY A 33 14.68 24.94 -4.57
CA GLY A 33 15.27 26.02 -5.38
C GLY A 33 16.26 25.48 -6.42
N GLY A 34 16.35 26.17 -7.58
CA GLY A 34 17.23 25.75 -8.68
C GLY A 34 16.70 24.58 -9.54
N GLY A 35 15.40 24.34 -9.52
CA GLY A 35 14.75 23.29 -10.34
C GLY A 35 15.00 21.87 -9.86
N VAL A 36 15.52 21.68 -8.65
CA VAL A 36 15.76 20.34 -8.07
C VAL A 36 14.49 19.82 -7.42
N LEU A 37 14.16 18.56 -7.68
CA LEU A 37 13.05 17.82 -7.07
C LEU A 37 13.58 16.89 -5.99
N PHE A 38 12.85 16.77 -4.89
CA PHE A 38 13.07 15.78 -3.86
C PHE A 38 11.78 15.01 -3.61
N GLY A 39 11.78 13.69 -3.81
CA GLY A 39 10.61 12.83 -3.61
C GLY A 39 10.76 11.48 -4.31
N GLY A 40 9.65 10.77 -4.42
CA GLY A 40 9.59 9.43 -4.98
C GLY A 40 9.67 8.33 -3.93
N ALA A 41 9.63 7.07 -4.37
CA ALA A 41 9.68 5.88 -3.51
C ALA A 41 10.69 4.85 -4.07
N PRO A 42 11.91 4.76 -3.50
CA PRO A 42 12.46 5.57 -2.41
C PRO A 42 12.72 7.02 -2.79
N ALA A 43 12.70 7.93 -1.80
CA ALA A 43 12.94 9.36 -2.04
C ALA A 43 14.32 9.61 -2.65
N ARG A 44 14.35 10.42 -3.71
CA ARG A 44 15.53 10.75 -4.53
C ARG A 44 15.61 12.24 -4.79
N LEU A 45 16.81 12.70 -5.11
CA LEU A 45 17.03 14.02 -5.68
C LEU A 45 17.12 13.87 -7.20
N LEU A 46 16.31 14.63 -7.91
CA LEU A 46 16.28 14.68 -9.37
C LEU A 46 16.58 16.10 -9.82
N ARG A 47 17.41 16.22 -10.86
CA ARG A 47 17.68 17.49 -11.55
C ARG A 47 17.13 17.39 -12.96
N PRO A 48 15.89 17.81 -13.20
CA PRO A 48 15.33 17.85 -14.55
C PRO A 48 16.04 18.92 -15.39
N SER A 49 15.98 18.77 -16.71
CA SER A 49 16.35 19.85 -17.63
C SER A 49 15.39 21.03 -17.49
N ASN A 50 15.77 22.20 -18.03
CA ASN A 50 14.88 23.38 -17.98
C ASN A 50 13.53 23.09 -18.66
N ALA A 51 13.51 22.37 -19.78
CA ALA A 51 12.29 21.97 -20.46
C ALA A 51 11.42 21.03 -19.57
N ALA A 52 12.04 20.04 -18.93
CA ALA A 52 11.34 19.15 -18.01
C ALA A 52 10.85 19.88 -16.76
N THR A 53 11.58 20.88 -16.26
CA THR A 53 11.15 21.69 -15.11
C THR A 53 9.85 22.43 -15.40
N ALA A 54 9.68 23.02 -16.59
CA ALA A 54 8.44 23.69 -17.00
C ALA A 54 7.25 22.70 -17.04
N ILE A 55 7.46 21.49 -17.54
CA ILE A 55 6.45 20.43 -17.57
C ILE A 55 6.08 20.03 -16.13
N LEU A 56 7.06 19.83 -15.27
CA LEU A 56 6.85 19.42 -13.89
C LEU A 56 6.16 20.50 -13.03
N GLU A 57 6.39 21.79 -13.31
CA GLU A 57 5.63 22.87 -12.68
C GLU A 57 4.14 22.81 -13.07
N ALA A 58 3.82 22.50 -14.33
CA ALA A 58 2.44 22.31 -14.76
C ALA A 58 1.80 21.08 -14.05
N TRP A 59 2.57 20.03 -13.80
CA TRP A 59 2.08 18.80 -13.14
C TRP A 59 1.92 18.91 -11.61
N ARG A 60 2.08 20.08 -11.04
CA ARG A 60 1.65 20.35 -9.65
C ARG A 60 0.15 20.24 -9.47
N THR A 61 -0.58 20.43 -10.54
CA THR A 61 -2.03 20.20 -10.63
C THR A 61 -2.30 19.11 -11.68
N PRO A 62 -3.43 18.39 -11.58
CA PRO A 62 -3.80 17.41 -12.59
C PRO A 62 -3.73 17.99 -13.99
N THR A 63 -2.88 17.42 -14.83
CA THR A 63 -2.58 17.93 -16.18
C THR A 63 -2.58 16.79 -17.18
N VAL A 64 -3.17 17.03 -18.35
CA VAL A 64 -3.27 16.05 -19.42
C VAL A 64 -1.96 15.99 -20.21
N ILE A 65 -1.48 14.77 -20.49
CA ILE A 65 -0.33 14.51 -21.37
C ILE A 65 -0.74 14.84 -22.82
N ARG A 66 0.01 15.71 -23.47
CA ARG A 66 -0.27 16.21 -24.82
C ARG A 66 0.74 15.76 -25.86
N THR A 67 1.93 15.36 -25.44
CA THR A 67 3.01 14.95 -26.34
C THR A 67 3.62 13.61 -25.94
N ARG A 68 4.19 12.89 -26.89
CA ARG A 68 4.90 11.64 -26.63
C ARG A 68 6.09 11.83 -25.68
N ALA A 69 6.77 12.98 -25.77
CA ALA A 69 7.88 13.32 -24.88
C ALA A 69 7.41 13.48 -23.42
N GLU A 70 6.26 14.16 -23.20
CA GLU A 70 5.62 14.20 -21.89
C GLU A 70 5.24 12.80 -21.39
N GLY A 71 4.66 11.96 -22.26
CA GLY A 71 4.31 10.57 -21.92
C GLY A 71 5.53 9.73 -21.51
N THR A 72 6.66 9.90 -22.18
CA THR A 72 7.92 9.23 -21.82
C THR A 72 8.45 9.72 -20.47
N LEU A 73 8.46 11.04 -20.25
CA LEU A 73 8.88 11.64 -19.00
C LEU A 73 7.99 11.18 -17.85
N ALA A 74 6.67 11.21 -18.05
CA ALA A 74 5.68 10.82 -17.06
C ALA A 74 5.85 9.34 -16.67
N ARG A 75 6.00 8.43 -17.63
CA ARG A 75 6.24 7.00 -17.35
C ARG A 75 7.48 6.79 -16.50
N ARG A 76 8.59 7.42 -16.84
CA ARG A 76 9.84 7.31 -16.07
C ARG A 76 9.67 7.82 -14.63
N LEU A 77 8.91 8.90 -14.46
CA LEU A 77 8.67 9.51 -13.16
C LEU A 77 7.61 8.74 -12.35
N GLU A 78 6.60 8.15 -13.00
CA GLU A 78 5.64 7.22 -12.39
C GLU A 78 6.38 6.02 -11.77
N ARG A 79 7.28 5.38 -12.53
CA ARG A 79 8.11 4.27 -12.03
C ARG A 79 8.97 4.62 -10.81
N SER A 80 9.25 5.88 -10.59
CA SER A 80 10.00 6.36 -9.43
C SER A 80 9.11 6.93 -8.32
N GLY A 81 7.79 6.90 -8.47
CA GLY A 81 6.84 7.46 -7.52
C GLY A 81 6.85 8.98 -7.40
N VAL A 82 7.33 9.67 -8.44
CA VAL A 82 7.37 11.14 -8.51
C VAL A 82 6.11 11.70 -9.16
N VAL A 83 5.52 10.95 -10.08
CA VAL A 83 4.28 11.29 -10.78
C VAL A 83 3.26 10.19 -10.52
N THR A 84 2.00 10.54 -10.43
CA THR A 84 0.87 9.64 -10.28
C THR A 84 -0.13 9.89 -11.41
N VAL A 85 -0.67 8.82 -11.98
CA VAL A 85 -1.79 8.88 -12.92
C VAL A 85 -3.08 9.11 -12.13
N VAL A 86 -3.80 10.19 -12.46
CA VAL A 86 -5.08 10.57 -11.81
C VAL A 86 -6.26 10.04 -12.61
N ALA A 87 -6.16 10.12 -13.92
CA ALA A 87 -7.15 9.53 -14.82
C ALA A 87 -6.43 8.95 -16.04
N PRO A 88 -6.79 7.73 -16.47
CA PRO A 88 -6.26 7.14 -17.69
C PRO A 88 -6.68 7.94 -18.92
N ALA A 89 -5.99 7.73 -20.04
CA ALA A 89 -6.42 8.27 -21.33
C ALA A 89 -7.83 7.75 -21.68
N PRO A 90 -8.64 8.56 -22.39
CA PRO A 90 -9.90 8.09 -22.92
C PRO A 90 -9.70 6.85 -23.78
N ARG A 91 -10.47 5.80 -23.50
CA ARG A 91 -10.34 4.55 -24.25
C ARG A 91 -11.04 4.66 -25.61
N HIS A 92 -10.33 4.29 -26.65
CA HIS A 92 -10.91 4.11 -27.98
C HIS A 92 -11.13 2.62 -28.21
N GLY A 93 -12.39 2.21 -28.46
CA GLY A 93 -12.75 0.82 -28.73
C GLY A 93 -13.60 0.16 -27.62
N ALA A 94 -13.77 -1.16 -27.74
CA ALA A 94 -14.60 -1.93 -26.82
C ALA A 94 -14.00 -1.96 -25.41
N GLN A 95 -14.88 -1.95 -24.41
CA GLN A 95 -14.47 -2.20 -23.01
C GLN A 95 -13.93 -3.63 -22.88
N PRO A 96 -12.91 -3.87 -22.05
CA PRO A 96 -12.44 -5.21 -21.79
C PRO A 96 -13.55 -6.04 -21.13
N SER A 97 -13.62 -7.31 -21.52
CA SER A 97 -14.55 -8.22 -20.86
C SER A 97 -14.11 -8.48 -19.40
N VAL A 98 -15.10 -8.55 -18.49
CA VAL A 98 -14.86 -8.72 -17.05
C VAL A 98 -15.70 -9.89 -16.53
N THR A 99 -15.14 -10.69 -15.63
CA THR A 99 -15.88 -11.63 -14.77
C THR A 99 -15.75 -11.14 -13.33
N VAL A 100 -16.87 -10.97 -12.63
CA VAL A 100 -16.88 -10.76 -11.19
C VAL A 100 -16.71 -12.13 -10.50
N VAL A 101 -15.68 -12.25 -9.66
CA VAL A 101 -15.39 -13.46 -8.88
C VAL A 101 -15.63 -13.20 -7.41
N ILE A 102 -16.49 -14.01 -6.79
CA ILE A 102 -16.91 -13.88 -5.39
C ILE A 102 -16.45 -15.12 -4.63
N PRO A 103 -15.27 -15.10 -4.00
CA PRO A 103 -14.84 -16.19 -3.13
C PRO A 103 -15.65 -16.16 -1.83
N THR A 104 -16.09 -17.33 -1.38
CA THR A 104 -16.89 -17.43 -0.16
C THR A 104 -16.68 -18.77 0.53
N LYS A 105 -16.93 -18.78 1.84
CA LYS A 105 -17.17 -19.98 2.61
C LYS A 105 -18.43 -19.75 3.43
N GLY A 106 -19.52 -20.38 3.04
CA GLY A 106 -20.84 -20.05 3.55
C GLY A 106 -21.27 -18.64 3.14
N ARG A 107 -21.71 -17.85 4.11
CA ARG A 107 -22.10 -16.43 3.94
C ARG A 107 -23.15 -16.20 2.82
N VAL A 108 -24.12 -17.08 2.68
CA VAL A 108 -25.14 -17.05 1.60
C VAL A 108 -25.76 -15.68 1.44
N ALA A 109 -26.15 -15.02 2.56
CA ALA A 109 -26.75 -13.68 2.53
C ALA A 109 -25.78 -12.60 2.00
N GLY A 110 -24.48 -12.70 2.32
CA GLY A 110 -23.46 -11.80 1.80
C GLY A 110 -23.27 -11.99 0.30
N VAL A 111 -23.17 -13.23 -0.16
CA VAL A 111 -23.08 -13.55 -1.60
C VAL A 111 -24.30 -13.04 -2.34
N ALA A 112 -25.52 -13.23 -1.81
CA ALA A 112 -26.74 -12.72 -2.42
C ALA A 112 -26.71 -11.20 -2.61
N LYS A 113 -26.20 -10.48 -1.61
CA LYS A 113 -26.05 -9.02 -1.65
C LYS A 113 -25.07 -8.58 -2.73
N VAL A 114 -23.88 -9.22 -2.80
CA VAL A 114 -22.84 -8.90 -3.79
C VAL A 114 -23.33 -9.25 -5.20
N LEU A 115 -23.96 -10.40 -5.41
CA LEU A 115 -24.56 -10.78 -6.70
C LEU A 115 -25.58 -9.76 -7.17
N ALA A 116 -26.51 -9.33 -6.29
CA ALA A 116 -27.53 -8.36 -6.64
C ALA A 116 -26.95 -6.99 -7.05
N GLN A 117 -25.91 -6.52 -6.35
CA GLN A 117 -25.25 -5.25 -6.67
C GLN A 117 -24.46 -5.34 -7.98
N THR A 118 -23.73 -6.42 -8.20
CA THR A 118 -22.90 -6.61 -9.39
C THR A 118 -23.68 -7.08 -10.62
N ALA A 119 -24.93 -7.54 -10.46
CA ALA A 119 -25.84 -7.81 -11.58
C ALA A 119 -26.07 -6.58 -12.48
N THR A 120 -26.03 -5.37 -11.89
CA THR A 120 -26.18 -4.12 -12.63
C THR A 120 -25.04 -3.86 -13.64
N PHE A 121 -23.93 -4.55 -13.53
CA PHE A 121 -22.80 -4.41 -14.43
C PHE A 121 -23.00 -5.10 -15.79
N GLY A 122 -23.94 -6.04 -15.88
CA GLY A 122 -24.19 -6.80 -17.11
C GLY A 122 -23.02 -7.71 -17.52
N VAL A 123 -22.20 -8.15 -16.58
CA VAL A 123 -21.03 -8.99 -16.79
C VAL A 123 -21.21 -10.37 -16.15
N ALA A 124 -20.38 -11.33 -16.55
CA ALA A 124 -20.40 -12.66 -15.94
C ALA A 124 -20.08 -12.62 -14.44
N GLN A 125 -20.85 -13.39 -13.66
CA GLN A 125 -20.67 -13.54 -12.22
C GLN A 125 -20.29 -15.01 -11.91
N LEU A 126 -19.27 -15.19 -11.06
CA LEU A 126 -18.76 -16.48 -10.67
C LEU A 126 -18.57 -16.49 -9.14
N VAL A 127 -19.24 -17.43 -8.49
CA VAL A 127 -19.09 -17.68 -7.05
C VAL A 127 -18.18 -18.87 -6.86
N VAL A 128 -17.17 -18.74 -5.98
CA VAL A 128 -16.29 -19.84 -5.60
C VAL A 128 -16.60 -20.24 -4.17
N ASP A 129 -17.19 -21.41 -3.99
CA ASP A 129 -17.46 -22.00 -2.68
C ASP A 129 -16.24 -22.77 -2.17
N ASP A 130 -15.58 -22.23 -1.16
CA ASP A 130 -14.37 -22.78 -0.54
C ASP A 130 -14.72 -23.81 0.55
N GLY A 131 -15.37 -24.90 0.15
CA GLY A 131 -15.70 -26.03 1.03
C GLY A 131 -16.66 -25.68 2.15
N SER A 132 -17.79 -25.06 1.81
CA SER A 132 -18.87 -24.80 2.76
C SER A 132 -19.54 -26.09 3.23
N PRO A 133 -20.12 -26.13 4.45
CA PRO A 133 -21.01 -27.17 4.88
C PRO A 133 -22.15 -27.41 3.87
N GLU A 134 -22.66 -28.63 3.78
CA GLU A 134 -23.58 -29.06 2.71
C GLU A 134 -24.87 -28.19 2.64
N GLU A 135 -25.40 -27.78 3.79
CA GLU A 135 -26.59 -26.92 3.84
C GLU A 135 -26.32 -25.57 3.16
N GLU A 136 -25.20 -24.94 3.51
CA GLU A 136 -24.80 -23.64 2.94
C GLU A 136 -24.40 -23.77 1.46
N ALA A 137 -23.75 -24.87 1.09
CA ALA A 137 -23.36 -25.15 -0.29
C ALA A 137 -24.61 -25.35 -1.19
N SER A 138 -25.62 -26.08 -0.71
CA SER A 138 -26.89 -26.26 -1.41
C SER A 138 -27.62 -24.92 -1.57
N ALA A 139 -27.60 -24.07 -0.53
CA ALA A 139 -28.19 -22.72 -0.58
C ALA A 139 -27.43 -21.82 -1.57
N LEU A 140 -26.08 -21.88 -1.63
CA LEU A 140 -25.28 -21.17 -2.61
C LEU A 140 -25.57 -21.62 -4.03
N ALA A 141 -25.76 -22.93 -4.26
CA ALA A 141 -26.09 -23.49 -5.58
C ALA A 141 -27.48 -22.96 -6.06
N ALA A 142 -28.48 -23.00 -5.19
CA ALA A 142 -29.81 -22.47 -5.49
C ALA A 142 -29.78 -20.96 -5.77
N LEU A 143 -29.02 -20.21 -4.99
CA LEU A 143 -28.83 -18.75 -5.17
C LEU A 143 -28.16 -18.46 -6.52
N CYS A 144 -27.06 -19.13 -6.87
CA CYS A 144 -26.37 -18.96 -8.14
C CYS A 144 -27.26 -19.30 -9.33
N ALA A 145 -28.02 -20.41 -9.26
CA ALA A 145 -28.99 -20.79 -10.30
C ALA A 145 -30.05 -19.70 -10.52
N THR A 146 -30.55 -19.10 -9.43
CA THR A 146 -31.56 -18.01 -9.50
C THR A 146 -30.96 -16.72 -10.06
N ALA A 147 -29.71 -16.41 -9.70
CA ALA A 147 -29.01 -15.19 -10.15
C ALA A 147 -28.41 -15.32 -11.56
N GLY A 148 -28.38 -16.52 -12.15
CA GLY A 148 -27.67 -16.78 -13.41
C GLY A 148 -26.14 -16.74 -13.27
N ALA A 149 -25.64 -16.91 -12.06
CA ALA A 149 -24.22 -16.94 -11.76
C ALA A 149 -23.65 -18.36 -11.87
N THR A 150 -22.38 -18.48 -12.26
CA THR A 150 -21.67 -19.76 -12.26
C THR A 150 -21.18 -20.08 -10.84
N LEU A 151 -21.34 -21.32 -10.39
CA LEU A 151 -20.79 -21.81 -9.14
C LEU A 151 -19.60 -22.75 -9.41
N VAL A 152 -18.47 -22.46 -8.78
CA VAL A 152 -17.32 -23.37 -8.67
C VAL A 152 -17.22 -23.82 -7.22
N ARG A 153 -17.33 -25.13 -6.96
CA ARG A 153 -17.22 -25.67 -5.60
C ARG A 153 -15.90 -26.39 -5.41
N LEU A 154 -15.17 -26.03 -4.37
CA LEU A 154 -14.01 -26.77 -3.88
C LEU A 154 -14.48 -27.85 -2.87
N GLU A 155 -13.86 -28.99 -2.87
CA GLU A 155 -14.26 -30.11 -2.01
C GLU A 155 -14.03 -29.80 -0.52
N GLU A 156 -12.96 -29.05 -0.23
CA GLU A 156 -12.57 -28.69 1.13
C GLU A 156 -12.14 -27.22 1.21
N ASN A 157 -12.16 -26.68 2.44
CA ASN A 157 -11.68 -25.32 2.70
C ASN A 157 -10.17 -25.21 2.46
N SER A 158 -9.80 -24.61 1.37
CA SER A 158 -8.43 -24.43 0.90
C SER A 158 -7.91 -22.99 1.05
N GLY A 159 -8.76 -22.08 1.55
CA GLY A 159 -8.45 -20.70 1.85
C GLY A 159 -8.61 -19.72 0.69
N PRO A 160 -8.53 -18.40 0.99
CA PRO A 160 -8.88 -17.34 0.03
C PRO A 160 -7.98 -17.31 -1.22
N SER A 161 -6.71 -17.68 -1.10
CA SER A 161 -5.79 -17.79 -2.24
C SER A 161 -6.27 -18.82 -3.26
N THR A 162 -6.58 -20.02 -2.79
CA THR A 162 -7.04 -21.11 -3.65
C THR A 162 -8.39 -20.77 -4.30
N ALA A 163 -9.31 -20.19 -3.52
CA ALA A 163 -10.60 -19.78 -4.04
C ALA A 163 -10.48 -18.69 -5.12
N ARG A 164 -9.62 -17.67 -4.92
CA ARG A 164 -9.38 -16.65 -5.94
C ARG A 164 -8.72 -17.24 -7.20
N ASN A 165 -7.74 -18.13 -7.04
CA ASN A 165 -7.09 -18.79 -8.18
C ASN A 165 -8.10 -19.62 -8.99
N ALA A 166 -8.92 -20.46 -8.33
CA ALA A 166 -9.94 -21.25 -8.99
C ALA A 166 -10.95 -20.39 -9.75
N GLY A 167 -11.36 -19.26 -9.17
CA GLY A 167 -12.24 -18.30 -9.83
C GLY A 167 -11.60 -17.63 -11.05
N ALA A 168 -10.33 -17.24 -10.97
CA ALA A 168 -9.61 -16.66 -12.08
C ALA A 168 -9.35 -17.67 -13.21
N GLU A 169 -9.10 -18.92 -12.89
CA GLU A 169 -8.94 -20.02 -13.85
C GLU A 169 -10.25 -20.32 -14.58
N ALA A 170 -11.37 -20.33 -13.86
CA ALA A 170 -12.70 -20.59 -14.43
C ALA A 170 -13.21 -19.40 -15.29
N ALA A 171 -12.77 -18.20 -15.03
CA ALA A 171 -13.15 -17.01 -15.81
C ALA A 171 -12.65 -17.10 -17.27
N GLN A 172 -13.49 -16.65 -18.23
CA GLN A 172 -13.17 -16.67 -19.66
C GLN A 172 -12.91 -15.27 -20.25
N THR A 173 -12.90 -14.26 -19.39
CA THR A 173 -12.77 -12.84 -19.76
C THR A 173 -11.33 -12.35 -19.67
N GLU A 174 -11.08 -11.17 -20.23
CA GLU A 174 -9.75 -10.53 -20.18
C GLU A 174 -9.36 -10.10 -18.76
N LEU A 175 -10.35 -9.60 -18.01
CA LEU A 175 -10.18 -9.11 -16.65
C LEU A 175 -11.02 -9.92 -15.66
N VAL A 176 -10.56 -9.98 -14.43
CA VAL A 176 -11.27 -10.50 -13.27
C VAL A 176 -11.46 -9.37 -12.27
N CYS A 177 -12.66 -9.25 -11.72
CA CYS A 177 -12.96 -8.35 -10.60
C CYS A 177 -13.24 -9.22 -9.37
N PHE A 178 -12.29 -9.33 -8.46
CA PHE A 178 -12.54 -9.96 -7.17
C PHE A 178 -13.42 -9.07 -6.30
N CYS A 179 -14.42 -9.66 -5.67
CA CYS A 179 -15.29 -9.01 -4.70
C CYS A 179 -15.49 -9.96 -3.52
N ASP A 180 -15.02 -9.60 -2.34
CA ASP A 180 -15.23 -10.41 -1.14
C ASP A 180 -16.73 -10.49 -0.81
N SER A 181 -17.18 -11.63 -0.32
CA SER A 181 -18.59 -11.92 -0.04
C SER A 181 -19.17 -11.12 1.15
N ASP A 182 -18.38 -10.29 1.82
CA ASP A 182 -18.83 -9.44 2.92
C ASP A 182 -18.82 -7.94 2.60
N LEU A 183 -18.69 -7.56 1.34
CA LEU A 183 -18.80 -6.17 0.94
C LEU A 183 -20.23 -5.62 1.20
N ASP A 184 -20.28 -4.39 1.70
CA ASP A 184 -21.56 -3.75 2.04
C ASP A 184 -22.17 -2.96 0.90
N ASP A 185 -21.35 -2.21 0.17
CA ASP A 185 -21.82 -1.38 -0.94
C ASP A 185 -20.77 -1.37 -2.06
N ILE A 186 -21.22 -1.73 -3.25
CA ILE A 186 -20.42 -1.76 -4.48
C ILE A 186 -21.07 -0.79 -5.46
N PRO A 187 -20.45 0.35 -5.77
CA PRO A 187 -21.07 1.36 -6.61
C PRO A 187 -21.22 0.88 -8.07
N PRO A 188 -22.27 1.30 -8.78
CA PRO A 188 -22.57 0.83 -10.14
C PRO A 188 -21.49 1.19 -11.17
N ASN A 189 -20.67 2.19 -10.87
CA ASN A 189 -19.57 2.62 -11.73
C ASN A 189 -18.22 1.95 -11.38
N LEU A 190 -18.20 0.86 -10.61
CA LEU A 190 -16.95 0.14 -10.27
C LEU A 190 -16.14 -0.23 -11.52
N LEU A 191 -16.81 -0.62 -12.60
CA LEU A 191 -16.14 -1.04 -13.83
C LEU A 191 -15.51 0.11 -14.63
N ASP A 192 -15.71 1.38 -14.24
CA ASP A 192 -14.98 2.51 -14.84
C ASP A 192 -13.47 2.36 -14.59
N LEU A 193 -13.05 1.63 -13.54
CA LEU A 193 -11.65 1.27 -13.30
C LEU A 193 -11.02 0.47 -14.45
N THR A 194 -11.80 -0.18 -15.30
CA THR A 194 -11.29 -0.90 -16.48
C THR A 194 -10.55 0.01 -17.45
N ALA A 195 -10.82 1.32 -17.43
CA ALA A 195 -10.13 2.30 -18.26
C ALA A 195 -8.60 2.30 -18.01
N HIS A 196 -8.16 2.00 -16.80
CA HIS A 196 -6.72 1.92 -16.47
C HIS A 196 -5.97 0.84 -17.25
N PHE A 197 -6.65 -0.23 -17.69
CA PHE A 197 -6.05 -1.33 -18.46
C PHE A 197 -5.82 -0.98 -19.94
N ALA A 198 -6.15 0.24 -20.37
CA ALA A 198 -5.64 0.78 -21.63
C ALA A 198 -4.10 0.85 -21.62
N ASP A 199 -3.51 1.10 -20.46
CA ASP A 199 -2.08 0.98 -20.24
C ASP A 199 -1.68 -0.51 -20.11
N PRO A 200 -0.89 -1.06 -21.04
CA PRO A 200 -0.54 -2.48 -21.07
C PRO A 200 0.29 -2.91 -19.85
N LEU A 201 0.93 -1.97 -19.14
CA LEU A 201 1.72 -2.25 -17.95
C LEU A 201 0.89 -2.35 -16.68
N VAL A 202 -0.38 -1.95 -16.69
CA VAL A 202 -1.27 -2.08 -15.54
C VAL A 202 -1.74 -3.52 -15.42
N GLY A 203 -1.29 -4.18 -14.35
CA GLY A 203 -1.67 -5.55 -13.99
C GLY A 203 -2.91 -5.62 -13.12
N ALA A 204 -3.10 -4.65 -12.23
CA ALA A 204 -4.26 -4.58 -11.34
C ALA A 204 -4.62 -3.13 -10.97
N VAL A 205 -5.88 -2.93 -10.59
CA VAL A 205 -6.41 -1.64 -10.12
C VAL A 205 -7.37 -1.91 -8.96
N ALA A 206 -7.22 -1.15 -7.87
CA ALA A 206 -8.10 -1.26 -6.72
C ALA A 206 -8.82 0.07 -6.43
N PRO A 207 -10.12 0.04 -6.09
CA PRO A 207 -10.84 1.17 -5.53
C PRO A 207 -10.43 1.45 -4.09
N ARG A 208 -10.89 2.54 -3.54
CA ARG A 208 -10.81 2.79 -2.11
C ARG A 208 -11.78 1.86 -1.36
N ILE A 209 -11.30 1.18 -0.34
CA ILE A 209 -12.14 0.42 0.58
C ILE A 209 -12.51 1.34 1.74
N GLY A 210 -13.70 1.93 1.65
CA GLY A 210 -14.28 2.71 2.74
C GLY A 210 -14.93 1.81 3.79
N VAL A 211 -15.25 2.39 4.93
CA VAL A 211 -15.95 1.66 6.00
C VAL A 211 -17.42 2.09 6.05
N THR A 212 -18.30 1.12 6.25
CA THR A 212 -19.74 1.39 6.44
C THR A 212 -19.94 2.22 7.71
N LYS A 213 -20.82 3.22 7.64
CA LYS A 213 -21.15 4.04 8.79
C LYS A 213 -21.74 3.18 9.91
N ALA A 214 -21.11 3.22 11.06
CA ALA A 214 -21.61 2.60 12.29
C ALA A 214 -21.44 3.57 13.46
N SER A 215 -22.11 3.31 14.57
CA SER A 215 -22.09 4.18 15.74
C SER A 215 -21.23 3.61 16.87
N GLY A 216 -20.76 4.48 17.74
CA GLY A 216 -19.99 4.12 18.91
C GLY A 216 -18.48 4.36 18.78
N PRO A 217 -17.75 4.30 19.91
CA PRO A 217 -16.33 4.67 19.96
C PRO A 217 -15.43 3.82 19.06
N LEU A 218 -15.66 2.51 18.98
CA LEU A 218 -14.87 1.61 18.13
C LEU A 218 -15.09 1.92 16.65
N ALA A 219 -16.34 2.17 16.26
CA ALA A 219 -16.69 2.55 14.90
C ALA A 219 -16.07 3.89 14.50
N ALA A 220 -16.10 4.88 15.38
CA ALA A 220 -15.47 6.17 15.17
C ALA A 220 -13.93 6.05 15.03
N TYR A 221 -13.32 5.11 15.74
CA TYR A 221 -11.88 4.82 15.58
C TYR A 221 -11.60 4.10 14.25
N GLU A 222 -12.36 3.05 13.92
CA GLU A 222 -12.18 2.26 12.70
C GLU A 222 -12.42 3.09 11.43
N SER A 223 -13.38 4.05 11.46
CA SER A 223 -13.67 4.91 10.31
C SER A 223 -12.48 5.76 9.82
N CYS A 224 -11.51 6.01 10.70
CA CYS A 224 -10.29 6.77 10.36
C CYS A 224 -9.00 5.98 10.58
N SER A 225 -9.09 4.70 10.95
CA SER A 225 -7.93 3.86 11.29
C SER A 225 -8.02 2.46 10.68
N SER A 226 -8.99 2.22 9.80
CA SER A 226 -9.09 0.97 9.05
C SER A 226 -7.82 0.75 8.22
N PRO A 227 -7.16 -0.41 8.31
CA PRO A 227 -6.01 -0.72 7.47
C PRO A 227 -6.38 -0.95 6.01
N LEU A 228 -7.68 -1.08 5.71
CA LEU A 228 -8.19 -1.24 4.35
C LEU A 228 -8.40 0.11 3.66
N ASP A 229 -8.61 1.21 4.42
CA ASP A 229 -8.77 2.55 3.85
C ASP A 229 -7.41 3.24 3.69
N LEU A 230 -6.96 3.33 2.45
CA LEU A 230 -5.67 3.92 2.08
C LEU A 230 -5.75 5.43 1.80
N GLY A 231 -6.92 6.04 2.03
CA GLY A 231 -7.15 7.48 1.89
C GLY A 231 -7.64 7.90 0.51
N SER A 232 -7.70 9.22 0.28
CA SER A 232 -8.33 9.82 -0.90
C SER A 232 -7.34 10.25 -2.00
N ASN A 233 -6.07 9.93 -1.88
CA ASN A 233 -5.09 10.29 -2.90
C ASN A 233 -4.82 9.11 -3.83
N PRO A 234 -4.92 9.27 -5.15
CA PRO A 234 -4.50 8.24 -6.10
C PRO A 234 -3.00 7.96 -5.98
N SER A 235 -2.61 6.71 -6.20
CA SER A 235 -1.22 6.29 -6.09
C SER A 235 -0.97 5.01 -6.86
N ASP A 236 0.25 4.82 -7.35
CA ASP A 236 0.69 3.48 -7.69
C ASP A 236 1.16 2.76 -6.43
N VAL A 237 0.94 1.45 -6.38
CA VAL A 237 1.46 0.61 -5.30
C VAL A 237 2.97 0.49 -5.46
N MET A 238 3.67 0.86 -4.42
CA MET A 238 5.14 0.79 -4.39
C MET A 238 5.60 0.29 -3.02
N VAL A 239 6.47 -0.70 -3.02
CA VAL A 239 7.11 -1.16 -1.77
C VAL A 239 7.73 0.03 -1.05
N ARG A 240 7.30 0.31 0.19
CA ARG A 240 7.68 1.49 0.99
C ARG A 240 7.21 2.83 0.42
N GLY A 241 6.25 2.83 -0.51
CA GLY A 241 5.55 4.01 -0.98
C GLY A 241 4.47 4.49 -0.01
N ALA A 242 3.73 5.51 -0.43
CA ALA A 242 2.56 5.99 0.32
C ALA A 242 1.48 4.91 0.41
N VAL A 243 1.26 4.19 -0.69
CA VAL A 243 0.45 2.97 -0.78
C VAL A 243 1.42 1.83 -1.05
N SER A 244 1.57 0.92 -0.09
CA SER A 244 2.50 -0.21 -0.19
C SER A 244 1.83 -1.52 -0.60
N PHE A 245 0.51 -1.58 -0.52
CA PHE A 245 -0.36 -2.66 -0.99
C PHE A 245 -1.79 -2.11 -1.10
N VAL A 246 -2.68 -2.86 -1.78
CA VAL A 246 -4.12 -2.60 -1.82
C VAL A 246 -4.89 -3.83 -1.32
N PRO A 247 -6.01 -3.66 -0.60
CA PRO A 247 -6.81 -4.81 -0.17
C PRO A 247 -7.44 -5.55 -1.35
N THR A 248 -7.31 -6.86 -1.42
CA THR A 248 -8.00 -7.69 -2.42
C THR A 248 -9.48 -7.91 -2.12
N ALA A 249 -10.03 -7.22 -1.11
CA ALA A 249 -11.46 -7.21 -0.83
C ALA A 249 -12.29 -6.75 -2.06
N CYS A 250 -11.74 -5.80 -2.85
CA CYS A 250 -12.22 -5.48 -4.19
C CYS A 250 -11.01 -5.06 -5.05
N VAL A 251 -10.73 -5.81 -6.12
CA VAL A 251 -9.63 -5.51 -7.04
C VAL A 251 -9.93 -6.05 -8.43
N LEU A 252 -9.66 -5.23 -9.45
CA LEU A 252 -9.66 -5.66 -10.84
C LEU A 252 -8.24 -6.06 -11.24
N ALA A 253 -8.08 -7.17 -11.94
CA ALA A 253 -6.78 -7.65 -12.41
C ALA A 253 -6.86 -8.29 -13.79
N ARG A 254 -5.75 -8.30 -14.53
CA ARG A 254 -5.63 -9.13 -15.71
C ARG A 254 -5.78 -10.60 -15.31
N ARG A 255 -6.64 -11.34 -16.00
CA ARG A 255 -6.93 -12.75 -15.65
C ARG A 255 -5.65 -13.60 -15.59
N SER A 256 -4.70 -13.40 -16.49
CA SER A 256 -3.42 -14.11 -16.49
C SER A 256 -2.59 -13.91 -15.21
N LEU A 257 -2.79 -12.81 -14.49
CA LEU A 257 -2.12 -12.49 -13.23
C LEU A 257 -2.97 -12.84 -12.01
N ALA A 258 -4.28 -12.91 -12.17
CA ALA A 258 -5.26 -13.11 -11.11
C ALA A 258 -5.24 -14.54 -10.51
N ALA A 259 -4.72 -15.55 -11.24
CA ALA A 259 -4.63 -16.94 -10.78
C ALA A 259 -3.27 -17.27 -10.12
N THR A 260 -2.58 -16.28 -9.57
CA THR A 260 -1.21 -16.46 -9.07
C THR A 260 -1.04 -16.21 -7.55
N PHE A 261 -2.11 -16.26 -6.76
CA PHE A 261 -2.01 -16.22 -5.30
C PHE A 261 -1.34 -17.48 -4.73
N ASP A 262 -0.59 -17.34 -3.64
CA ASP A 262 0.06 -18.48 -3.00
C ASP A 262 -0.86 -19.16 -1.97
N PRO A 263 -1.30 -20.41 -2.20
CA PRO A 263 -2.15 -21.13 -1.27
C PRO A 263 -1.48 -21.46 0.07
N THR A 264 -0.14 -21.42 0.14
CA THR A 264 0.59 -21.72 1.39
C THR A 264 0.60 -20.56 2.37
N LEU A 265 0.18 -19.38 1.92
CA LEU A 265 0.03 -18.18 2.76
C LEU A 265 -1.39 -18.09 3.29
N GLY A 266 -1.53 -18.26 4.60
CA GLY A 266 -2.83 -18.11 5.28
C GLY A 266 -3.13 -16.65 5.67
N VAL A 267 -2.19 -15.73 5.43
CA VAL A 267 -2.31 -14.30 5.76
C VAL A 267 -1.32 -13.50 4.93
N ALA A 268 -1.72 -12.29 4.53
CA ALA A 268 -0.97 -11.37 3.66
C ALA A 268 -0.67 -11.96 2.27
N GLU A 269 -1.53 -12.83 1.79
CA GLU A 269 -1.50 -13.39 0.44
C GLU A 269 -1.70 -12.31 -0.63
N ASP A 270 -2.46 -11.28 -0.31
CA ASP A 270 -2.69 -10.09 -1.11
C ASP A 270 -1.39 -9.28 -1.30
N VAL A 271 -0.72 -8.94 -0.20
CA VAL A 271 0.55 -8.21 -0.24
C VAL A 271 1.64 -9.01 -0.99
N ASP A 272 1.70 -10.33 -0.77
CA ASP A 272 2.66 -11.20 -1.46
C ASP A 272 2.41 -11.23 -2.96
N TRP A 273 1.15 -11.38 -3.37
CA TRP A 273 0.74 -11.37 -4.77
C TRP A 273 1.14 -10.06 -5.45
N GLU A 274 0.78 -8.93 -4.87
CA GLU A 274 1.08 -7.62 -5.42
C GLU A 274 2.59 -7.35 -5.52
N TRP A 275 3.35 -7.63 -4.45
CA TRP A 275 4.78 -7.41 -4.49
C TRP A 275 5.51 -8.35 -5.45
N THR A 276 4.92 -9.50 -5.75
CA THR A 276 5.40 -10.40 -6.80
C THR A 276 5.15 -9.80 -8.18
N LEU A 277 3.97 -9.23 -8.43
CA LEU A 277 3.66 -8.50 -9.67
C LEU A 277 4.57 -7.28 -9.86
N LEU A 278 4.78 -6.49 -8.81
CA LEU A 278 5.69 -5.34 -8.85
C LEU A 278 7.13 -5.74 -9.20
N LYS A 279 7.61 -6.87 -8.66
CA LYS A 279 8.95 -7.42 -9.02
C LYS A 279 9.02 -7.87 -10.49
N ALA A 280 7.93 -8.39 -11.03
CA ALA A 280 7.81 -8.76 -12.44
C ALA A 280 7.66 -7.54 -13.39
N GLY A 281 7.61 -6.33 -12.84
CA GLY A 281 7.54 -5.07 -13.59
C GLY A 281 6.13 -4.55 -13.85
N TRP A 282 5.08 -5.21 -13.35
CA TRP A 282 3.71 -4.73 -13.48
C TRP A 282 3.46 -3.47 -12.62
N ILE A 283 2.48 -2.68 -13.03
CA ILE A 283 1.96 -1.54 -12.27
C ILE A 283 0.64 -1.96 -11.61
N ILE A 284 0.49 -1.63 -10.35
CA ILE A 284 -0.77 -1.77 -9.61
C ILE A 284 -1.20 -0.37 -9.21
N ARG A 285 -2.41 0.03 -9.60
CA ARG A 285 -2.95 1.37 -9.33
C ARG A 285 -3.99 1.34 -8.22
N TYR A 286 -3.94 2.34 -7.38
CA TYR A 286 -4.96 2.66 -6.39
C TYR A 286 -5.72 3.90 -6.87
N ASP A 287 -7.01 3.72 -7.16
CA ASP A 287 -7.90 4.80 -7.61
C ASP A 287 -9.01 5.04 -6.58
N PRO A 288 -8.87 6.05 -5.72
CA PRO A 288 -9.85 6.37 -4.69
C PRO A 288 -11.08 7.14 -5.19
N SER A 289 -11.20 7.43 -6.47
CA SER A 289 -12.39 8.07 -7.04
C SER A 289 -13.64 7.18 -6.91
N ILE A 290 -13.42 5.86 -6.83
CA ILE A 290 -14.46 4.87 -6.57
C ILE A 290 -14.25 4.33 -5.15
N VAL A 291 -15.34 4.27 -4.39
CA VAL A 291 -15.33 3.81 -3.00
C VAL A 291 -16.27 2.63 -2.84
N VAL A 292 -15.72 1.49 -2.45
CA VAL A 292 -16.44 0.27 -2.08
C VAL A 292 -16.54 0.20 -0.56
N ALA A 293 -17.73 -0.03 0.00
CA ALA A 293 -17.90 -0.09 1.44
C ALA A 293 -17.69 -1.51 2.00
N HIS A 294 -16.95 -1.60 3.09
CA HIS A 294 -16.68 -2.84 3.81
C HIS A 294 -17.15 -2.71 5.27
N PRO A 295 -17.78 -3.74 5.85
CA PRO A 295 -18.26 -3.70 7.23
C PRO A 295 -17.11 -3.65 8.22
N MET A 296 -17.31 -2.87 9.29
CA MET A 296 -16.39 -2.82 10.41
C MET A 296 -16.61 -3.98 11.38
N ARG A 297 -15.61 -4.26 12.20
CA ARG A 297 -15.76 -5.24 13.28
C ARG A 297 -16.67 -4.69 14.36
N SER A 298 -17.69 -5.48 14.72
CA SER A 298 -18.73 -5.07 15.67
C SER A 298 -18.32 -5.19 17.14
N SER A 299 -17.25 -5.92 17.44
CA SER A 299 -16.80 -6.15 18.81
C SER A 299 -15.30 -5.91 18.98
N MET A 300 -14.93 -5.47 20.21
CA MET A 300 -13.53 -5.27 20.58
C MET A 300 -12.70 -6.56 20.43
N ARG A 301 -13.26 -7.72 20.75
CA ARG A 301 -12.58 -9.02 20.59
C ARG A 301 -12.26 -9.30 19.12
N ALA A 302 -13.22 -9.10 18.23
CA ALA A 302 -13.03 -9.31 16.79
C ALA A 302 -12.02 -8.31 16.20
N PHE A 303 -12.09 -7.05 16.64
CA PHE A 303 -11.13 -6.00 16.26
C PHE A 303 -9.70 -6.37 16.65
N LEU A 304 -9.44 -6.74 17.90
CA LEU A 304 -8.09 -7.11 18.36
C LEU A 304 -7.58 -8.40 17.70
N ALA A 305 -8.47 -9.38 17.49
CA ALA A 305 -8.13 -10.61 16.79
C ALA A 305 -7.70 -10.32 15.34
N GLN A 306 -8.42 -9.44 14.63
CA GLN A 306 -8.07 -9.02 13.27
C GLN A 306 -6.72 -8.30 13.23
N ARG A 307 -6.45 -7.37 14.16
CA ARG A 307 -5.15 -6.66 14.22
C ARG A 307 -3.98 -7.61 14.45
N ARG A 308 -4.17 -8.57 15.37
CA ARG A 308 -3.18 -9.63 15.61
C ARG A 308 -2.98 -10.50 14.38
N PHE A 309 -4.05 -10.87 13.69
CA PHE A 309 -3.99 -11.64 12.45
C PHE A 309 -3.19 -10.91 11.39
N TYR A 310 -3.47 -9.63 11.13
CA TYR A 310 -2.68 -8.82 10.18
C TYR A 310 -1.21 -8.73 10.55
N GLY A 311 -0.90 -8.55 11.85
CA GLY A 311 0.48 -8.53 12.31
C GLY A 311 1.22 -9.85 12.04
N SER A 312 0.53 -10.98 12.06
CA SER A 312 1.15 -12.29 11.81
C SER A 312 1.62 -12.48 10.36
N GLY A 313 1.11 -11.69 9.41
CA GLY A 313 1.55 -11.69 8.01
C GLY A 313 2.98 -11.21 7.81
N ALA A 314 3.53 -10.42 8.75
CA ALA A 314 4.90 -9.92 8.64
C ALA A 314 5.96 -11.04 8.60
N GLY A 315 5.72 -12.18 9.25
CA GLY A 315 6.64 -13.31 9.25
C GLY A 315 6.78 -13.98 7.87
N PRO A 316 5.70 -14.47 7.27
CA PRO A 316 5.73 -15.06 5.92
C PRO A 316 6.28 -14.09 4.87
N LEU A 317 5.83 -12.83 4.89
CA LEU A 317 6.33 -11.81 3.97
C LEU A 317 7.83 -11.57 4.12
N ALA A 318 8.37 -11.58 5.35
CA ALA A 318 9.80 -11.40 5.57
C ALA A 318 10.64 -12.56 5.00
N LEU A 319 10.13 -13.79 5.01
CA LEU A 319 10.79 -14.94 4.41
C LEU A 319 10.87 -14.84 2.89
N ARG A 320 9.89 -14.21 2.24
CA ARG A 320 9.79 -14.09 0.78
C ARG A 320 10.36 -12.78 0.23
N HIS A 321 10.10 -11.68 0.90
CA HIS A 321 10.43 -10.34 0.42
C HIS A 321 11.57 -9.67 1.20
N GLY A 322 12.14 -10.35 2.20
CA GLY A 322 13.30 -9.87 2.95
C GLY A 322 13.11 -8.48 3.55
N ASP A 323 14.06 -7.58 3.28
CA ASP A 323 14.07 -6.22 3.83
C ASP A 323 12.89 -5.32 3.38
N ALA A 324 12.11 -5.74 2.37
CA ALA A 324 10.90 -5.01 1.98
C ALA A 324 9.89 -4.89 3.12
N VAL A 325 9.87 -5.87 4.01
CA VAL A 325 8.96 -5.95 5.18
C VAL A 325 9.51 -5.23 6.42
N ALA A 326 10.69 -4.62 6.33
CA ALA A 326 11.28 -3.96 7.49
C ALA A 326 10.28 -2.98 8.13
N PRO A 327 9.96 -3.13 9.43
CA PRO A 327 8.93 -2.33 10.09
C PRO A 327 9.29 -0.85 10.18
N ILE A 328 10.58 -0.57 10.17
CA ILE A 328 11.15 0.78 10.19
C ILE A 328 12.14 0.85 9.04
N ALA A 329 11.87 1.75 8.09
CA ALA A 329 12.81 2.09 7.02
C ALA A 329 13.08 3.59 7.08
N THR A 330 14.27 3.98 7.56
CA THR A 330 14.63 5.38 7.73
C THR A 330 16.14 5.60 7.63
N SER A 331 16.56 6.86 7.57
CA SER A 331 17.98 7.21 7.71
C SER A 331 18.47 6.88 9.12
N GLY A 332 19.65 6.26 9.23
CA GLY A 332 20.29 6.03 10.53
C GLY A 332 20.51 7.31 11.32
N PHE A 333 20.75 8.43 10.65
CA PHE A 333 20.86 9.75 11.30
C PHE A 333 19.52 10.22 11.88
N THR A 334 18.40 10.01 11.18
CA THR A 334 17.06 10.30 11.70
C THR A 334 16.74 9.45 12.91
N ALA A 335 17.07 8.15 12.87
CA ALA A 335 16.88 7.24 13.99
C ALA A 335 17.71 7.64 15.23
N LEU A 336 18.99 7.97 15.03
CA LEU A 336 19.87 8.47 16.09
C LEU A 336 19.39 9.81 16.66
N GLY A 337 18.95 10.73 15.80
CA GLY A 337 18.39 12.01 16.22
C GLY A 337 17.13 11.82 17.07
N ALA A 338 16.23 10.91 16.67
CA ALA A 338 15.04 10.57 17.44
C ALA A 338 15.39 9.94 18.80
N LEU A 339 16.35 9.03 18.82
CA LEU A 339 16.82 8.40 20.07
C LEU A 339 17.44 9.44 21.01
N GLY A 340 18.28 10.34 20.50
CA GLY A 340 18.86 11.42 21.27
C GLY A 340 17.80 12.35 21.87
N LEU A 341 16.76 12.69 21.11
CA LEU A 341 15.66 13.52 21.57
C LEU A 341 14.86 12.84 22.69
N LEU A 342 14.52 11.57 22.52
CA LEU A 342 13.75 10.77 23.48
C LEU A 342 14.53 10.48 24.78
N SER A 343 15.85 10.30 24.68
CA SER A 343 16.72 10.09 25.84
C SER A 343 17.12 11.39 26.55
N GLY A 344 16.79 12.56 25.97
CA GLY A 344 17.20 13.87 26.47
C GLY A 344 18.66 14.24 26.14
N GLN A 345 19.31 13.49 25.26
CA GLN A 345 20.69 13.73 24.84
C GLN A 345 20.72 14.62 23.58
N LEU A 346 20.44 15.91 23.76
CA LEU A 346 20.37 16.87 22.67
C LEU A 346 21.66 16.97 21.83
N LEU A 347 22.82 16.69 22.43
CA LEU A 347 24.10 16.65 21.71
C LEU A 347 24.08 15.56 20.64
N VAL A 348 23.56 14.35 20.96
CA VAL A 348 23.42 13.25 20.00
C VAL A 348 22.50 13.66 18.86
N THR A 349 21.37 14.32 19.16
CA THR A 349 20.47 14.83 18.13
C THR A 349 21.16 15.85 17.22
N LYS A 350 21.84 16.85 17.80
CA LYS A 350 22.53 17.90 17.03
C LYS A 350 23.65 17.32 16.16
N THR A 351 24.46 16.42 16.69
CA THR A 351 25.56 15.79 15.95
C THR A 351 25.05 14.90 14.82
N ALA A 352 24.00 14.10 15.04
CA ALA A 352 23.38 13.29 14.01
C ALA A 352 22.82 14.15 12.87
N MET A 353 22.05 15.21 13.19
CA MET A 353 21.49 16.11 12.19
C MET A 353 22.57 16.92 11.47
N GLY A 354 23.61 17.37 12.18
CA GLY A 354 24.76 18.08 11.61
C GLY A 354 25.54 17.18 10.62
N ALA A 355 25.84 15.93 11.01
CA ALA A 355 26.50 14.96 10.15
C ALA A 355 25.68 14.64 8.90
N ALA A 356 24.38 14.41 9.05
CA ALA A 356 23.47 14.20 7.92
C ALA A 356 23.49 15.40 6.96
N THR A 357 23.42 16.63 7.51
CA THR A 357 23.46 17.86 6.73
C THR A 357 24.79 18.02 5.99
N ALA A 358 25.91 17.77 6.65
CA ALA A 358 27.24 17.88 6.03
C ALA A 358 27.44 16.88 4.90
N LEU A 359 26.98 15.63 5.09
CA LEU A 359 27.08 14.60 4.06
C LEU A 359 26.16 14.89 2.88
N LEU A 360 24.90 15.30 3.14
CA LEU A 360 23.97 15.65 2.08
C LEU A 360 24.44 16.89 1.30
N ARG A 361 24.96 17.92 2.02
CA ARG A 361 25.54 19.13 1.39
C ARG A 361 26.58 18.78 0.33
N ARG A 362 27.53 17.85 0.65
CA ARG A 362 28.56 17.42 -0.31
C ARG A 362 27.96 16.84 -1.60
N ARG A 363 26.87 16.11 -1.49
CA ARG A 363 26.20 15.50 -2.65
C ARG A 363 25.41 16.47 -3.49
N ILE A 364 24.76 17.45 -2.85
CA ILE A 364 23.90 18.40 -3.56
C ILE A 364 24.64 19.68 -3.96
N ALA A 365 25.89 19.87 -3.55
CA ALA A 365 26.71 21.04 -3.91
C ALA A 365 26.72 21.35 -5.42
N PRO A 366 26.85 20.35 -6.34
CA PRO A 366 26.79 20.64 -7.78
C PRO A 366 25.37 20.88 -8.30
N LEU A 367 24.34 20.71 -7.49
CA LEU A 367 22.92 20.75 -7.91
C LEU A 367 22.20 22.04 -7.52
N THR A 368 22.74 22.84 -6.58
CA THR A 368 22.07 24.02 -6.04
C THR A 368 23.06 25.10 -5.65
N GLU A 369 22.65 26.36 -5.79
CA GLU A 369 23.46 27.54 -5.40
C GLU A 369 23.64 27.65 -3.88
N HIS A 370 22.68 27.11 -3.10
CA HIS A 370 22.70 27.19 -1.64
C HIS A 370 22.74 25.81 -0.96
N PRO A 371 23.79 24.98 -1.17
CA PRO A 371 23.82 23.58 -0.77
C PRO A 371 23.65 23.36 0.74
N THR A 372 24.18 24.24 1.58
CA THR A 372 24.06 24.12 3.03
C THR A 372 22.62 24.34 3.50
N ARG A 373 21.96 25.41 3.02
CA ARG A 373 20.56 25.71 3.37
C ARG A 373 19.62 24.63 2.88
N THR A 374 19.81 24.18 1.65
CA THR A 374 19.01 23.12 1.04
C THR A 374 19.18 21.78 1.78
N ALA A 375 20.43 21.40 2.09
CA ALA A 375 20.70 20.19 2.86
C ALA A 375 20.08 20.23 4.26
N ALA A 376 20.24 21.34 4.98
CA ALA A 376 19.66 21.52 6.31
C ALA A 376 18.13 21.44 6.27
N SER A 377 17.49 22.10 5.29
CA SER A 377 16.04 22.05 5.10
C SER A 377 15.55 20.62 4.84
N ILE A 378 16.20 19.87 3.94
CA ILE A 378 15.84 18.46 3.63
C ILE A 378 15.98 17.58 4.87
N VAL A 379 17.09 17.70 5.61
CA VAL A 379 17.35 16.87 6.80
C VAL A 379 16.36 17.19 7.90
N VAL A 380 16.13 18.44 8.22
CA VAL A 380 15.23 18.85 9.30
C VAL A 380 13.78 18.53 8.96
N LEU A 381 13.28 18.99 7.80
CA LEU A 381 11.90 18.76 7.39
C LEU A 381 11.62 17.29 7.10
N GLY A 382 12.58 16.60 6.47
CA GLY A 382 12.48 15.17 6.21
C GLY A 382 12.41 14.36 7.50
N SER A 383 13.27 14.66 8.49
CA SER A 383 13.24 14.01 9.80
C SER A 383 11.95 14.33 10.56
N ALA A 384 11.50 15.58 10.55
CA ALA A 384 10.26 15.99 11.19
C ALA A 384 9.03 15.28 10.60
N ARG A 385 8.96 15.16 9.27
CA ARG A 385 7.88 14.41 8.57
C ARG A 385 7.93 12.91 8.83
N ALA A 386 9.11 12.32 8.95
CA ALA A 386 9.29 10.90 9.23
C ALA A 386 9.03 10.53 10.71
N MET A 387 9.14 11.50 11.62
CA MET A 387 9.06 11.25 13.07
C MET A 387 7.76 10.56 13.52
N PRO A 388 6.55 11.01 13.14
CA PRO A 388 5.31 10.35 13.57
C PRO A 388 5.25 8.89 13.10
N SER A 389 5.65 8.61 11.85
CA SER A 389 5.69 7.24 11.32
C SER A 389 6.72 6.40 12.06
N LEU A 390 7.93 6.92 12.28
CA LEU A 390 8.99 6.24 13.04
C LEU A 390 8.53 5.87 14.45
N LEU A 391 7.94 6.81 15.18
CA LEU A 391 7.45 6.58 16.54
C LEU A 391 6.34 5.53 16.54
N ARG A 392 5.35 5.65 15.67
CA ARG A 392 4.23 4.72 15.61
C ARG A 392 4.68 3.32 15.21
N GLN A 393 5.50 3.18 14.17
CA GLN A 393 6.00 1.88 13.73
C GLN A 393 6.87 1.21 14.79
N THR A 394 7.63 2.00 15.56
CA THR A 394 8.40 1.46 16.69
C THR A 394 7.47 0.88 17.77
N ILE A 395 6.41 1.61 18.14
CA ILE A 395 5.42 1.14 19.13
C ILE A 395 4.64 -0.05 18.57
N ARG A 396 4.20 0.03 17.33
CA ARG A 396 3.41 -1.00 16.63
C ARG A 396 4.18 -2.31 16.43
N THR A 397 5.52 -2.27 16.38
CA THR A 397 6.34 -3.49 16.21
C THR A 397 6.86 -4.02 17.52
N TYR A 398 7.35 -3.12 18.38
CA TYR A 398 8.05 -3.52 19.62
C TYR A 398 7.26 -3.18 20.90
N GLY A 399 5.97 -2.82 20.78
CA GLY A 399 5.14 -2.36 21.89
C GLY A 399 5.19 -3.22 23.13
N PRO A 400 4.96 -4.55 23.08
CA PRO A 400 5.04 -5.40 24.26
C PRO A 400 6.42 -5.36 24.95
N LEU A 401 7.50 -5.35 24.18
CA LEU A 401 8.85 -5.23 24.71
C LEU A 401 9.09 -3.84 25.34
N LEU A 402 8.59 -2.78 24.69
CA LEU A 402 8.70 -1.41 25.21
C LEU A 402 7.92 -1.24 26.52
N VAL A 403 6.77 -1.90 26.67
CA VAL A 403 6.01 -1.91 27.94
C VAL A 403 6.86 -2.53 29.06
N VAL A 404 7.48 -3.69 28.82
CA VAL A 404 8.38 -4.32 29.79
C VAL A 404 9.58 -3.42 30.09
N LEU A 405 10.23 -2.87 29.09
CA LEU A 405 11.39 -1.99 29.26
C LEU A 405 11.04 -0.68 29.98
N SER A 406 9.79 -0.21 29.86
CA SER A 406 9.35 1.04 30.49
C SER A 406 9.37 1.00 32.02
N THR A 407 9.38 -0.18 32.62
CA THR A 407 9.51 -0.35 34.08
C THR A 407 10.88 0.13 34.59
N ARG A 408 11.93 0.04 33.76
CA ARG A 408 13.31 0.37 34.13
C ARG A 408 13.94 1.49 33.28
N SER A 409 13.36 1.84 32.14
CA SER A 409 13.91 2.83 31.17
C SER A 409 13.01 4.04 31.02
N THR A 410 13.53 5.22 31.37
CA THR A 410 12.86 6.50 31.16
C THR A 410 12.69 6.80 29.67
N THR A 411 13.64 6.40 28.83
CA THR A 411 13.55 6.54 27.36
C THR A 411 12.41 5.69 26.80
N ALA A 412 12.25 4.44 27.25
CA ALA A 412 11.14 3.59 26.83
C ALA A 412 9.79 4.17 27.27
N ARG A 413 9.68 4.69 28.50
CA ARG A 413 8.48 5.41 28.96
C ARG A 413 8.16 6.62 28.12
N ARG A 414 9.15 7.47 27.83
CA ARG A 414 8.97 8.65 26.95
C ARG A 414 8.54 8.25 25.56
N LEU A 415 9.16 7.21 24.99
CA LEU A 415 8.75 6.71 23.68
C LEU A 415 7.29 6.26 23.67
N LEU A 416 6.86 5.47 24.67
CA LEU A 416 5.47 5.02 24.76
C LEU A 416 4.52 6.21 24.94
N VAL A 417 4.76 7.10 25.89
CA VAL A 417 3.85 8.20 26.20
C VAL A 417 3.89 9.27 25.11
N VAL A 418 5.07 9.83 24.85
CA VAL A 418 5.22 10.93 23.87
C VAL A 418 4.94 10.41 22.45
N GLY A 419 5.44 9.23 22.11
CA GLY A 419 5.21 8.62 20.80
C GLY A 419 3.73 8.34 20.55
N THR A 420 3.02 7.79 21.54
CA THR A 420 1.57 7.57 21.43
C THR A 420 0.81 8.89 21.27
N LEU A 421 1.04 9.86 22.17
CA LEU A 421 0.33 11.14 22.11
C LEU A 421 0.65 11.95 20.84
N ALA A 422 1.92 11.98 20.44
CA ALA A 422 2.36 12.68 19.22
C ALA A 422 1.76 12.07 17.94
N THR A 423 1.35 10.82 17.98
CA THR A 423 0.73 10.15 16.82
C THR A 423 -0.79 10.08 16.92
N ALA A 424 -1.36 9.93 18.11
CA ALA A 424 -2.81 9.81 18.31
C ALA A 424 -3.52 11.16 18.23
N LEU A 425 -3.02 12.19 18.93
CA LEU A 425 -3.74 13.46 19.04
C LEU A 425 -3.91 14.21 17.70
N PRO A 426 -2.90 14.32 16.83
CA PRO A 426 -3.08 14.94 15.52
C PRO A 426 -4.08 14.18 14.64
N ARG A 427 -4.07 12.85 14.69
CA ARG A 427 -5.03 12.01 13.96
C ARG A 427 -6.44 12.19 14.50
N TRP A 428 -6.61 12.10 15.81
CA TRP A 428 -7.89 12.37 16.45
C TRP A 428 -8.45 13.75 16.08
N LYS A 429 -7.60 14.80 16.15
CA LYS A 429 -8.03 16.17 15.83
C LYS A 429 -8.49 16.33 14.38
N ARG A 430 -7.82 15.66 13.46
CA ARG A 430 -8.10 15.73 12.02
C ARG A 430 -9.32 14.86 11.63
N ASP A 431 -9.39 13.64 12.14
CA ASP A 431 -10.23 12.60 11.56
C ASP A 431 -11.39 12.15 12.46
N ALA A 432 -11.29 12.31 13.79
CA ALA A 432 -12.22 11.73 14.76
C ALA A 432 -12.80 12.73 15.78
N ARG A 433 -12.47 14.01 15.63
CA ARG A 433 -12.96 15.07 16.53
C ARG A 433 -14.49 15.15 16.48
N GLY A 434 -15.12 15.13 17.66
CA GLY A 434 -16.59 15.15 17.79
C GLY A 434 -17.27 13.77 17.70
N GLN A 435 -16.53 12.72 17.30
CA GLN A 435 -17.07 11.35 17.22
C GLN A 435 -16.64 10.49 18.40
N ILE A 436 -15.44 10.71 18.92
CA ILE A 436 -14.84 10.00 20.06
C ILE A 436 -13.99 10.96 20.88
N SER A 437 -13.86 10.72 22.20
CA SER A 437 -12.97 11.51 23.06
C SER A 437 -11.49 11.25 22.71
N PRO A 438 -10.59 12.24 22.95
CA PRO A 438 -9.16 12.05 22.69
C PRO A 438 -8.56 10.91 23.52
N VAL A 439 -9.04 10.68 24.74
CA VAL A 439 -8.62 9.57 25.59
C VAL A 439 -9.08 8.23 25.00
N GLY A 440 -10.34 8.13 24.58
CA GLY A 440 -10.87 6.93 23.95
C GLY A 440 -10.15 6.58 22.65
N PHE A 441 -9.88 7.58 21.79
CA PHE A 441 -9.11 7.39 20.56
C PHE A 441 -7.69 6.89 20.85
N THR A 442 -7.01 7.52 21.81
CA THR A 442 -5.64 7.13 22.20
C THR A 442 -5.59 5.71 22.77
N ALA A 443 -6.56 5.34 23.62
CA ALA A 443 -6.65 3.99 24.17
C ALA A 443 -6.86 2.94 23.07
N LEU A 444 -7.75 3.19 22.12
CA LEU A 444 -7.97 2.30 20.98
C LEU A 444 -6.74 2.18 20.09
N GLN A 445 -6.00 3.29 19.85
CA GLN A 445 -4.74 3.23 19.11
C GLN A 445 -3.69 2.36 19.84
N VAL A 446 -3.57 2.47 21.16
CA VAL A 446 -2.65 1.62 21.93
C VAL A 446 -3.03 0.14 21.83
N LEU A 447 -4.32 -0.17 21.94
CA LEU A 447 -4.81 -1.55 21.81
C LEU A 447 -4.59 -2.11 20.39
N ASP A 448 -4.85 -1.31 19.35
CA ASP A 448 -4.55 -1.65 17.95
C ASP A 448 -3.06 -1.98 17.76
N ASP A 449 -2.18 -1.06 18.16
CA ASP A 449 -0.74 -1.21 17.97
C ASP A 449 -0.16 -2.39 18.77
N LEU A 450 -0.64 -2.63 19.99
CA LEU A 450 -0.22 -3.79 20.80
C LEU A 450 -0.75 -5.11 20.24
N ALA A 451 -2.01 -5.15 19.79
CA ALA A 451 -2.57 -6.36 19.17
C ALA A 451 -1.79 -6.73 17.90
N TYR A 452 -1.50 -5.77 17.04
CA TYR A 452 -0.66 -5.98 15.86
C TYR A 452 0.75 -6.48 16.24
N ALA A 453 1.41 -5.84 17.21
CA ALA A 453 2.73 -6.23 17.68
C ALA A 453 2.77 -7.69 18.17
N THR A 454 1.74 -8.14 18.91
CA THR A 454 1.66 -9.54 19.33
C THR A 454 1.61 -10.52 18.17
N GLY A 455 0.94 -10.14 17.06
CA GLY A 455 0.91 -10.91 15.82
C GLY A 455 2.31 -11.00 15.18
N VAL A 456 3.00 -9.87 15.04
CA VAL A 456 4.37 -9.80 14.48
C VAL A 456 5.34 -10.66 15.30
N LEU A 457 5.34 -10.51 16.62
CA LEU A 457 6.21 -11.27 17.53
C LEU A 457 5.93 -12.77 17.47
N ALA A 458 4.64 -13.16 17.50
CA ALA A 458 4.25 -14.57 17.39
C ALA A 458 4.67 -15.20 16.05
N ALA A 459 4.55 -14.47 14.96
CA ALA A 459 4.98 -14.94 13.64
C ALA A 459 6.51 -15.05 13.53
N ALA A 460 7.23 -14.05 14.05
CA ALA A 460 8.70 -14.08 14.08
C ALA A 460 9.26 -15.28 14.87
N MET A 461 8.63 -15.61 16.00
CA MET A 461 9.01 -16.77 16.81
C MET A 461 8.67 -18.10 16.12
N ARG A 462 7.44 -18.25 15.58
CA ARG A 462 7.00 -19.50 14.95
C ARG A 462 7.74 -19.85 13.68
N ARG A 463 8.13 -18.84 12.91
CA ARG A 463 8.78 -19.02 11.61
C ARG A 463 10.31 -18.84 11.68
N GLU A 464 10.87 -18.73 12.88
CA GLU A 464 12.30 -18.54 13.13
C GLU A 464 12.92 -17.42 12.29
N THR A 465 12.13 -16.39 11.97
CA THR A 465 12.58 -15.26 11.17
C THR A 465 12.68 -13.99 11.98
N ARG A 466 13.83 -13.32 11.88
CA ARG A 466 14.05 -11.99 12.45
C ARG A 466 13.80 -10.87 11.45
N GLY A 467 13.50 -11.19 10.20
CA GLY A 467 13.30 -10.21 9.13
C GLY A 467 12.23 -9.17 9.45
N ALA A 468 11.08 -9.64 9.96
CA ALA A 468 9.95 -8.79 10.36
C ALA A 468 10.23 -7.88 11.57
N LEU A 469 11.33 -8.11 12.30
CA LEU A 469 11.76 -7.32 13.45
C LEU A 469 13.00 -6.47 13.18
N ARG A 470 13.63 -6.61 12.00
CA ARG A 470 14.85 -5.86 11.70
C ARG A 470 14.53 -4.51 11.07
N PRO A 471 14.95 -3.39 11.69
CA PRO A 471 14.85 -2.09 11.03
C PRO A 471 15.81 -2.03 9.84
N SER A 472 15.37 -1.42 8.75
CA SER A 472 16.22 -1.09 7.59
C SER A 472 16.72 0.34 7.74
N LEU A 473 17.95 0.49 8.23
CA LEU A 473 18.58 1.79 8.40
C LEU A 473 19.49 2.08 7.20
N THR A 474 19.20 3.15 6.47
CA THR A 474 20.06 3.62 5.40
C THR A 474 21.05 4.64 5.93
N TRP A 475 22.33 4.36 5.74
CA TRP A 475 23.41 5.32 5.90
C TRP A 475 23.75 5.84 4.52
N PHE A 476 24.19 7.07 4.37
CA PHE A 476 24.61 7.59 3.07
C PHE A 476 25.76 6.73 2.51
N ARG A 477 25.43 5.62 1.85
CA ARG A 477 26.37 4.86 1.03
C ARG A 477 26.55 5.56 -0.31
N SER A 478 27.77 5.59 -0.84
CA SER A 478 28.00 5.97 -2.23
C SER A 478 27.20 5.02 -3.13
N SER A 479 26.45 5.56 -4.06
CA SER A 479 25.73 4.81 -5.09
C SER A 479 26.75 4.19 -6.05
N THR A 480 27.18 2.98 -5.75
CA THR A 480 27.89 2.12 -6.72
C THR A 480 26.95 1.44 -7.71
N ASN A 481 25.66 1.75 -7.69
CA ASN A 481 24.65 1.21 -8.62
C ASN A 481 24.19 2.20 -9.71
N GLU A 482 24.84 3.36 -9.91
CA GLU A 482 24.57 4.23 -11.06
C GLU A 482 25.14 3.71 -12.38
N GLU A 483 26.06 2.74 -12.35
CA GLU A 483 26.67 2.21 -13.58
C GLU A 483 25.74 1.34 -14.44
N THR A 484 24.67 0.77 -13.90
CA THR A 484 23.77 -0.08 -14.70
C THR A 484 22.78 0.74 -15.54
N LEU A 485 22.46 1.97 -15.15
CA LEU A 485 21.58 2.86 -15.92
C LEU A 485 22.30 3.74 -16.93
N SER A 486 23.61 4.01 -16.74
CA SER A 486 24.41 4.79 -17.71
C SER A 486 24.88 3.94 -18.89
N ARG A 487 24.99 2.61 -18.74
CA ARG A 487 25.38 1.71 -19.82
C ARG A 487 24.27 1.38 -20.82
N SER A 488 22.99 1.50 -20.45
CA SER A 488 21.88 1.36 -21.41
C SER A 488 21.63 2.60 -22.25
N GLY A 489 22.09 3.79 -21.82
CA GLY A 489 21.94 5.04 -22.54
C GLY A 489 22.97 5.28 -23.67
N ARG A 490 24.06 4.51 -23.73
CA ARG A 490 25.12 4.68 -24.76
C ARG A 490 25.04 3.72 -25.94
N ARG A 491 23.95 2.97 -26.11
CA ARG A 491 23.74 2.10 -27.28
C ARG A 491 22.64 2.58 -28.24
N LEU A 492 22.22 3.83 -28.16
CA LEU A 492 21.21 4.42 -29.07
C LEU A 492 21.77 5.63 -29.84
N GLU A 493 23.11 5.77 -29.95
CA GLU A 493 23.74 6.66 -30.91
C GLU A 493 24.61 5.81 -31.85
N HIS A 494 23.96 5.11 -32.77
CA HIS A 494 24.49 4.76 -34.10
C HIS A 494 23.31 4.27 -34.97
#